data_73cd3e59f23ad6cebb4715c881ede8af
#
_entry.id   73cd3e59f23ad6cebb4715c881ede8af
#
_cell.length_a   1.000
_cell.length_b   1.000
_cell.length_c   1.000
_cell.angle_alpha   90.00
_cell.angle_beta   90.00
_cell.angle_gamma   90.00
#
_symmetry.space_group_name_H-M   'P 1'
#
loop_
_entity.id
_entity.type
_entity.pdbx_description
1 polymer ?
#
loop_
_entity_poly.entity_id
_entity_poly.type
_entity_poly.pdbx_seq_one_letter_code
_entity_poly.pdbx_strand_id
1 'polypeptide(L)'
;YLACCDKKLPTAGKKELLTYYKKRLVRILPLYYGVILYNILLHGLILKDIPADPQGLYWLRYFFLTNSVIPAPNDFWGNLSATWTISLFMAFYLLVPVFVRLIRGCTSAFFCYVLALILRYLWVKTGYGDYMMIFYYLHYFLLGMLVWEIHQAGRRIGAQLLVYIGMLAAA
;
A
#
# COMPACT_ATOMS: atom_id res chain seq x y z
N TYR A 1 6.01 4.28 -8.32
CA TYR A 1 6.36 5.72 -8.12
C TYR A 1 6.47 6.48 -9.43
N LEU A 2 7.28 6.01 -10.40
CA LEU A 2 7.44 6.63 -11.73
C LEU A 2 6.11 6.90 -12.47
N ALA A 3 5.07 6.12 -12.19
CA ALA A 3 3.75 6.32 -12.78
C ALA A 3 2.94 7.45 -12.10
N CYS A 4 3.31 7.86 -10.87
CA CYS A 4 2.70 9.01 -10.18
C CYS A 4 3.26 10.34 -10.71
N CYS A 5 4.43 10.27 -11.34
CA CYS A 5 5.13 11.41 -11.90
C CYS A 5 4.63 11.80 -13.28
N ASP A 6 3.65 11.08 -13.81
CA ASP A 6 2.97 11.52 -14.99
C ASP A 6 2.24 12.83 -14.66
N LYS A 7 2.78 13.95 -15.12
CA LYS A 7 2.29 15.33 -14.87
C LYS A 7 0.80 15.53 -15.19
N LYS A 8 0.17 14.53 -15.83
CA LYS A 8 -1.23 14.50 -16.18
C LYS A 8 -2.16 14.01 -15.07
N LEU A 9 -1.65 13.30 -14.04
CA LEU A 9 -2.49 12.75 -12.98
C LEU A 9 -3.23 13.80 -12.14
N PRO A 10 -2.64 14.97 -11.78
CA PRO A 10 -3.34 15.99 -11.00
C PRO A 10 -4.57 16.58 -11.71
N THR A 11 -4.51 16.63 -13.04
CA THR A 11 -5.58 17.16 -13.91
C THR A 11 -6.36 16.04 -14.62
N ALA A 12 -6.08 14.78 -14.27
CA ALA A 12 -6.65 13.62 -14.93
C ALA A 12 -8.18 13.59 -14.82
N GLY A 13 -8.85 13.50 -15.94
CA GLY A 13 -10.27 13.24 -16.03
C GLY A 13 -10.61 11.78 -15.63
N LYS A 14 -11.92 11.49 -15.51
CA LYS A 14 -12.40 10.14 -15.16
C LYS A 14 -11.83 9.04 -16.07
N LYS A 15 -11.69 9.28 -17.38
CA LYS A 15 -11.15 8.32 -18.35
C LYS A 15 -9.68 7.99 -18.10
N GLU A 16 -8.86 8.98 -17.73
CA GLU A 16 -7.44 8.81 -17.46
C GLU A 16 -7.22 8.05 -16.14
N LEU A 17 -8.01 8.37 -15.10
CA LEU A 17 -8.02 7.63 -13.84
C LEU A 17 -8.42 6.17 -14.04
N LEU A 18 -9.46 5.92 -14.81
CA LEU A 18 -9.90 4.56 -15.12
C LEU A 18 -8.81 3.78 -15.88
N THR A 19 -8.13 4.42 -16.83
CA THR A 19 -7.01 3.83 -17.56
C THR A 19 -5.83 3.54 -16.65
N TYR A 20 -5.53 4.43 -15.70
CA TYR A 20 -4.50 4.21 -14.69
C TYR A 20 -4.80 2.97 -13.85
N TYR A 21 -6.00 2.86 -13.28
CA TYR A 21 -6.39 1.71 -12.47
C TYR A 21 -6.43 0.41 -13.28
N LYS A 22 -7.00 0.43 -14.48
CA LYS A 22 -7.05 -0.73 -15.38
C LYS A 22 -5.66 -1.29 -15.65
N LYS A 23 -4.67 -0.45 -15.98
CA LYS A 23 -3.29 -0.87 -16.22
C LYS A 23 -2.66 -1.55 -15.00
N ARG A 24 -2.97 -1.10 -13.78
CA ARG A 24 -2.46 -1.70 -12.53
C ARG A 24 -3.16 -3.01 -12.21
N LEU A 25 -4.49 -3.03 -12.29
CA LEU A 25 -5.30 -4.21 -12.04
C LEU A 25 -4.94 -5.36 -12.98
N VAL A 26 -4.89 -5.11 -14.29
CA VAL A 26 -4.55 -6.14 -15.29
C VAL A 26 -3.15 -6.74 -15.05
N ARG A 27 -2.22 -5.97 -14.48
CA ARG A 27 -0.86 -6.46 -14.19
C ARG A 27 -0.79 -7.29 -12.91
N ILE A 28 -1.58 -6.98 -11.90
CA ILE A 28 -1.46 -7.55 -10.55
C ILE A 28 -2.48 -8.66 -10.32
N LEU A 29 -3.75 -8.46 -10.70
CA LEU A 29 -4.84 -9.39 -10.39
C LEU A 29 -4.64 -10.81 -10.94
N PRO A 30 -4.17 -11.02 -12.17
CA PRO A 30 -4.02 -12.38 -12.69
C PRO A 30 -3.07 -13.22 -11.85
N LEU A 31 -1.91 -12.65 -11.48
CA LEU A 31 -0.94 -13.33 -10.64
C LEU A 31 -1.50 -13.57 -9.23
N TYR A 32 -2.14 -12.55 -8.65
CA TYR A 32 -2.72 -12.62 -7.32
C TYR A 32 -3.78 -13.73 -7.22
N TYR A 33 -4.76 -13.73 -8.10
CA TYR A 33 -5.80 -14.77 -8.10
C TYR A 33 -5.28 -16.14 -8.52
N GLY A 34 -4.24 -16.18 -9.36
CA GLY A 34 -3.54 -17.43 -9.69
C GLY A 34 -2.93 -18.10 -8.46
N VAL A 35 -2.27 -17.30 -7.59
CA VAL A 35 -1.70 -17.79 -6.32
C VAL A 35 -2.80 -18.26 -5.37
N ILE A 36 -3.89 -17.51 -5.24
CA ILE A 36 -5.04 -17.91 -4.41
C ILE A 36 -5.64 -19.23 -4.91
N LEU A 37 -5.90 -19.32 -6.22
CA LEU A 37 -6.46 -20.54 -6.82
C LEU A 37 -5.55 -21.73 -6.62
N TYR A 38 -4.24 -21.56 -6.81
CA TYR A 38 -3.24 -22.60 -6.56
C TYR A 38 -3.32 -23.10 -5.11
N ASN A 39 -3.37 -22.19 -4.13
CA ASN A 39 -3.49 -22.56 -2.71
C ASN A 39 -4.82 -23.27 -2.40
N ILE A 40 -5.93 -22.81 -2.96
CA ILE A 40 -7.24 -23.48 -2.80
C ILE A 40 -7.17 -24.92 -3.33
N LEU A 41 -6.61 -25.11 -4.51
CA LEU A 41 -6.47 -26.44 -5.11
C LEU A 41 -5.53 -27.35 -4.30
N LEU A 42 -4.38 -26.82 -3.88
CA LEU A 42 -3.40 -27.57 -3.11
C LEU A 42 -3.98 -28.00 -1.75
N HIS A 43 -4.48 -27.07 -0.98
CA HIS A 43 -4.99 -27.33 0.37
C HIS A 43 -6.37 -27.97 0.36
N GLY A 44 -7.22 -27.63 -0.60
CA GLY A 44 -8.57 -28.21 -0.71
C GLY A 44 -8.60 -29.62 -1.25
N LEU A 45 -7.86 -29.90 -2.32
CA LEU A 45 -7.92 -31.19 -3.01
C LEU A 45 -6.83 -32.18 -2.55
N ILE A 46 -5.61 -31.68 -2.29
CA ILE A 46 -4.44 -32.51 -2.00
C ILE A 46 -4.27 -32.72 -0.50
N LEU A 47 -4.11 -31.61 0.24
CA LEU A 47 -3.81 -31.66 1.68
C LEU A 47 -5.06 -31.84 2.55
N LYS A 48 -6.22 -31.41 2.06
CA LYS A 48 -7.51 -31.45 2.78
C LYS A 48 -7.49 -30.76 4.14
N ASP A 49 -6.69 -29.69 4.25
CA ASP A 49 -6.45 -28.91 5.46
C ASP A 49 -6.94 -27.46 5.34
N ILE A 50 -8.09 -27.26 4.69
CA ILE A 50 -8.72 -25.95 4.58
C ILE A 50 -9.04 -25.45 5.99
N PRO A 51 -8.50 -24.28 6.41
CA PRO A 51 -8.83 -23.73 7.71
C PRO A 51 -10.33 -23.46 7.80
N ALA A 52 -10.92 -23.83 8.94
CA ALA A 52 -12.28 -23.44 9.22
C ALA A 52 -12.38 -21.92 9.28
N ASP A 53 -13.23 -21.36 8.44
CA ASP A 53 -13.59 -19.94 8.50
C ASP A 53 -14.98 -19.81 9.15
N PRO A 54 -15.06 -19.68 10.50
CA PRO A 54 -16.33 -19.68 11.21
C PRO A 54 -17.23 -18.49 10.83
N GLN A 55 -16.66 -17.46 10.20
CA GLN A 55 -17.38 -16.24 9.88
C GLN A 55 -17.56 -15.97 8.38
N GLY A 56 -17.00 -16.80 7.50
CA GLY A 56 -17.03 -16.61 6.04
C GLY A 56 -16.32 -15.35 5.54
N LEU A 57 -15.69 -14.60 6.45
CA LEU A 57 -15.08 -13.30 6.18
C LEU A 57 -13.65 -13.40 5.64
N TYR A 58 -12.96 -14.50 5.90
CA TYR A 58 -11.58 -14.71 5.46
C TYR A 58 -11.46 -14.68 3.94
N TRP A 59 -12.30 -15.40 3.24
CA TRP A 59 -12.32 -15.48 1.79
C TRP A 59 -12.63 -14.15 1.14
N LEU A 60 -13.56 -13.37 1.71
CA LEU A 60 -13.89 -12.04 1.23
C LEU A 60 -12.69 -11.09 1.29
N ARG A 61 -11.86 -11.19 2.32
CA ARG A 61 -10.65 -10.37 2.44
C ARG A 61 -9.64 -10.66 1.33
N TYR A 62 -9.40 -11.93 1.05
CA TYR A 62 -8.55 -12.34 -0.07
C TYR A 62 -9.16 -11.92 -1.39
N PHE A 63 -10.46 -12.13 -1.58
CA PHE A 63 -11.14 -11.77 -2.81
C PHE A 63 -11.10 -10.26 -3.10
N PHE A 64 -11.29 -9.43 -2.09
CA PHE A 64 -11.29 -7.97 -2.23
C PHE A 64 -9.92 -7.31 -2.00
N LEU A 65 -8.85 -8.05 -1.81
CA LEU A 65 -7.51 -7.54 -1.50
C LEU A 65 -7.48 -6.60 -0.27
N THR A 66 -8.26 -6.90 0.75
CA THR A 66 -8.38 -6.05 1.94
C THR A 66 -7.55 -6.52 3.13
N ASN A 67 -6.65 -7.49 2.94
CA ASN A 67 -5.84 -8.10 4.00
C ASN A 67 -4.96 -7.08 4.78
N SER A 68 -4.58 -5.96 4.15
CA SER A 68 -3.79 -4.89 4.77
C SER A 68 -4.62 -3.67 5.19
N VAL A 69 -5.92 -3.69 4.98
CA VAL A 69 -6.82 -2.55 5.27
C VAL A 69 -7.73 -2.88 6.45
N ILE A 70 -8.18 -4.13 6.55
CA ILE A 70 -9.08 -4.57 7.62
C ILE A 70 -8.27 -5.40 8.62
N PRO A 71 -8.17 -4.98 9.89
CA PRO A 71 -7.51 -5.74 10.93
C PRO A 71 -8.11 -7.15 11.03
N ALA A 72 -7.25 -8.15 11.04
CA ALA A 72 -7.63 -9.55 11.20
C ALA A 72 -6.68 -10.24 12.16
N PRO A 73 -7.11 -11.28 12.84
CA PRO A 73 -6.19 -12.22 13.49
C PRO A 73 -5.16 -12.70 12.45
N ASN A 74 -3.91 -12.91 12.89
CA ASN A 74 -2.75 -13.22 12.03
C ASN A 74 -2.80 -14.61 11.38
N ASP A 75 -3.95 -15.22 11.25
CA ASP A 75 -4.13 -16.52 10.67
C ASP A 75 -4.22 -16.43 9.15
N PHE A 76 -3.05 -16.27 8.54
CA PHE A 76 -2.93 -16.42 7.10
C PHE A 76 -2.94 -17.90 6.75
N TRP A 77 -3.79 -18.25 5.82
CA TRP A 77 -3.89 -19.61 5.33
C TRP A 77 -2.66 -19.99 4.51
N GLY A 78 -1.90 -20.96 4.99
CA GLY A 78 -0.75 -21.54 4.31
C GLY A 78 0.25 -20.49 3.80
N ASN A 79 0.63 -20.60 2.54
CA ASN A 79 1.58 -19.70 1.88
C ASN A 79 0.98 -18.34 1.44
N LEU A 80 -0.27 -18.05 1.82
CA LEU A 80 -0.93 -16.79 1.46
C LEU A 80 -0.49 -15.60 2.33
N SER A 81 0.37 -15.80 3.32
CA SER A 81 0.90 -14.72 4.14
C SER A 81 1.51 -13.59 3.29
N ALA A 82 2.21 -13.90 2.22
CA ALA A 82 2.80 -12.90 1.32
C ALA A 82 1.76 -12.02 0.57
N THR A 83 0.49 -12.41 0.53
CA THR A 83 -0.56 -11.66 -0.19
C THR A 83 -0.89 -10.33 0.47
N TRP A 84 -0.56 -10.14 1.75
CA TRP A 84 -0.74 -8.86 2.42
C TRP A 84 0.03 -7.71 1.75
N THR A 85 1.23 -7.99 1.20
CA THR A 85 2.02 -6.98 0.49
C THR A 85 1.34 -6.53 -0.79
N ILE A 86 0.69 -7.44 -1.52
CA ILE A 86 -0.05 -7.12 -2.74
C ILE A 86 -1.28 -6.27 -2.39
N SER A 87 -2.00 -6.64 -1.34
CA SER A 87 -3.11 -5.86 -0.80
C SER A 87 -2.67 -4.45 -0.41
N LEU A 88 -1.53 -4.33 0.26
CA LEU A 88 -0.91 -3.06 0.63
C LEU A 88 -0.62 -2.18 -0.60
N PHE A 89 0.04 -2.73 -1.62
CA PHE A 89 0.31 -2.00 -2.86
C PHE A 89 -0.97 -1.56 -3.58
N MET A 90 -2.01 -2.40 -3.59
CA MET A 90 -3.28 -2.05 -4.19
C MET A 90 -3.96 -0.90 -3.46
N ALA A 91 -3.96 -0.91 -2.12
CA ALA A 91 -4.46 0.19 -1.32
C ALA A 91 -3.70 1.50 -1.60
N PHE A 92 -2.36 1.44 -1.76
CA PHE A 92 -1.58 2.61 -2.17
C PHE A 92 -1.92 3.09 -3.57
N TYR A 93 -2.09 2.21 -4.54
CA TYR A 93 -2.50 2.63 -5.89
C TYR A 93 -3.85 3.34 -5.90
N LEU A 94 -4.77 2.94 -5.01
CA LEU A 94 -6.04 3.65 -4.84
C LEU A 94 -5.84 5.06 -4.25
N LEU A 95 -4.88 5.22 -3.33
CA LEU A 95 -4.61 6.49 -2.66
C LEU A 95 -3.74 7.45 -3.49
N VAL A 96 -2.93 6.94 -4.42
CA VAL A 96 -2.01 7.76 -5.25
C VAL A 96 -2.69 8.97 -5.90
N PRO A 97 -3.85 8.85 -6.60
CA PRO A 97 -4.47 10.02 -7.22
C PRO A 97 -4.91 11.08 -6.20
N VAL A 98 -5.26 10.67 -4.99
CA VAL A 98 -5.61 11.58 -3.90
C VAL A 98 -4.37 12.34 -3.43
N PHE A 99 -3.28 11.61 -3.15
CA PHE A 99 -2.03 12.24 -2.71
C PHE A 99 -1.42 13.15 -3.78
N VAL A 100 -1.45 12.77 -5.05
CA VAL A 100 -0.94 13.60 -6.15
C VAL A 100 -1.73 14.91 -6.28
N ARG A 101 -3.02 14.93 -5.96
CA ARG A 101 -3.82 16.15 -5.93
C ARG A 101 -3.57 17.00 -4.69
N LEU A 102 -3.29 16.36 -3.56
CA LEU A 102 -3.06 17.01 -2.27
C LEU A 102 -1.64 17.60 -2.19
N ILE A 103 -0.65 16.87 -2.72
CA ILE A 103 0.76 17.26 -2.70
C ILE A 103 1.03 18.15 -3.91
N ARG A 104 1.11 19.45 -3.67
CA ARG A 104 1.38 20.47 -4.70
C ARG A 104 2.78 21.06 -4.62
N GLY A 105 3.65 20.54 -3.73
CA GLY A 105 5.02 21.01 -3.54
C GLY A 105 5.65 20.43 -2.27
N CYS A 106 6.91 20.77 -2.02
CA CYS A 106 7.71 20.23 -0.92
C CYS A 106 7.04 20.43 0.45
N THR A 107 6.44 21.59 0.70
CA THR A 107 5.80 21.88 2.00
C THR A 107 4.61 20.97 2.26
N SER A 108 3.70 20.83 1.29
CA SER A 108 2.54 19.94 1.44
C SER A 108 2.96 18.46 1.53
N ALA A 109 3.99 18.05 0.79
CA ALA A 109 4.56 16.70 0.90
C ALA A 109 5.12 16.43 2.29
N PHE A 110 5.84 17.41 2.86
CA PHE A 110 6.39 17.30 4.22
C PHE A 110 5.28 17.18 5.27
N PHE A 111 4.24 17.99 5.21
CA PHE A 111 3.11 17.88 6.13
C PHE A 111 2.37 16.53 6.00
N CYS A 112 2.17 16.02 4.80
CA CYS A 112 1.59 14.69 4.59
C CYS A 112 2.47 13.59 5.19
N TYR A 113 3.78 13.69 5.05
CA TYR A 113 4.73 12.75 5.63
C TYR A 113 4.68 12.78 7.17
N VAL A 114 4.73 13.97 7.78
CA VAL A 114 4.61 14.11 9.24
C VAL A 114 3.29 13.56 9.77
N LEU A 115 2.18 13.84 9.08
CA LEU A 115 0.88 13.28 9.43
C LEU A 115 0.89 11.76 9.39
N ALA A 116 1.53 11.15 8.40
CA ALA A 116 1.64 9.69 8.32
C ALA A 116 2.49 9.10 9.45
N LEU A 117 3.55 9.79 9.91
CA LEU A 117 4.31 9.38 11.10
C LEU A 117 3.45 9.44 12.37
N ILE A 118 2.64 10.48 12.53
CA ILE A 118 1.71 10.60 13.64
C ILE A 118 0.68 9.45 13.59
N LEU A 119 0.09 9.17 12.43
CA LEU A 119 -0.84 8.06 12.24
C LEU A 119 -0.20 6.71 12.57
N ARG A 120 1.04 6.47 12.14
CA ARG A 120 1.81 5.28 12.51
C ARG A 120 1.98 5.19 14.03
N TYR A 121 2.41 6.28 14.67
CA TYR A 121 2.60 6.32 16.12
C TYR A 121 1.31 6.01 16.88
N LEU A 122 0.21 6.65 16.49
CA LEU A 122 -1.11 6.40 17.07
C LEU A 122 -1.55 4.95 16.85
N TRP A 123 -1.34 4.41 15.65
CA TRP A 123 -1.67 3.01 15.35
C TRP A 123 -0.94 2.03 16.24
N VAL A 124 0.38 2.21 16.43
CA VAL A 124 1.18 1.37 17.34
C VAL A 124 0.69 1.47 18.77
N LYS A 125 0.26 2.67 19.21
CA LYS A 125 -0.27 2.90 20.57
C LYS A 125 -1.62 2.23 20.84
N THR A 126 -2.42 1.93 19.82
CA THR A 126 -3.72 1.25 20.01
C THR A 126 -3.59 -0.21 20.43
N GLY A 127 -2.38 -0.77 20.43
CA GLY A 127 -2.15 -2.19 20.69
C GLY A 127 -2.55 -3.12 19.52
N TYR A 128 -3.24 -2.62 18.51
CA TYR A 128 -3.51 -3.33 17.24
C TYR A 128 -2.31 -3.24 16.29
N GLY A 129 -1.10 -3.13 16.82
CA GLY A 129 0.16 -2.87 16.11
C GLY A 129 0.54 -3.92 15.06
N ASP A 130 -0.44 -4.38 14.29
CA ASP A 130 -0.20 -5.27 13.17
C ASP A 130 0.62 -4.52 12.10
N TYR A 131 1.88 -4.95 11.96
CA TYR A 131 2.81 -4.40 10.97
C TYR A 131 2.35 -4.63 9.52
N MET A 132 1.33 -5.48 9.30
CA MET A 132 0.78 -5.75 7.97
C MET A 132 -0.22 -4.67 7.51
N MET A 133 -0.54 -3.69 8.36
CA MET A 133 -1.52 -2.66 8.05
C MET A 133 -0.95 -1.48 7.26
N ILE A 134 -1.80 -0.90 6.41
CA ILE A 134 -1.46 0.25 5.58
C ILE A 134 -0.91 1.43 6.39
N PHE A 135 -1.45 1.67 7.59
CA PHE A 135 -1.02 2.77 8.47
C PHE A 135 0.43 2.64 8.94
N TYR A 136 0.96 1.40 9.00
CA TYR A 136 2.34 1.18 9.36
C TYR A 136 3.31 1.59 8.24
N TYR A 137 2.92 1.46 6.96
CA TYR A 137 3.79 1.71 5.80
C TYR A 137 3.51 3.02 5.06
N LEU A 138 2.41 3.71 5.38
CA LEU A 138 1.99 4.92 4.68
C LEU A 138 3.09 5.98 4.60
N HIS A 139 3.86 6.16 5.68
CA HIS A 139 4.93 7.14 5.75
C HIS A 139 6.08 6.83 4.76
N TYR A 140 6.41 5.57 4.46
CA TYR A 140 7.43 5.24 3.47
C TYR A 140 7.02 5.67 2.05
N PHE A 141 5.75 5.55 1.71
CA PHE A 141 5.24 6.00 0.42
C PHE A 141 5.24 7.52 0.32
N LEU A 142 4.83 8.19 1.39
CA LEU A 142 4.84 9.65 1.43
C LEU A 142 6.25 10.22 1.49
N LEU A 143 7.19 9.54 2.13
CA LEU A 143 8.62 9.87 2.06
C LEU A 143 9.12 9.82 0.61
N GLY A 144 8.77 8.77 -0.14
CA GLY A 144 9.10 8.67 -1.56
C GLY A 144 8.53 9.83 -2.40
N MET A 145 7.31 10.29 -2.10
CA MET A 145 6.72 11.46 -2.75
C MET A 145 7.42 12.76 -2.34
N LEU A 146 7.78 12.92 -1.07
CA LEU A 146 8.55 14.06 -0.59
C LEU A 146 9.92 14.16 -1.27
N VAL A 147 10.67 13.06 -1.35
CA VAL A 147 11.96 13.01 -2.04
C VAL A 147 11.84 13.41 -3.50
N TRP A 148 10.76 12.98 -4.15
CA TRP A 148 10.50 13.39 -5.53
C TRP A 148 10.26 14.91 -5.65
N GLU A 149 9.43 15.49 -4.80
CA GLU A 149 9.18 16.94 -4.80
C GLU A 149 10.45 17.75 -4.57
N ILE A 150 11.32 17.29 -3.64
CA ILE A 150 12.62 17.93 -3.38
C ILE A 150 13.53 17.82 -4.60
N HIS A 151 13.56 16.66 -5.27
CA HIS A 151 14.36 16.45 -6.48
C HIS A 151 13.87 17.36 -7.61
N GLN A 152 12.56 17.49 -7.81
CA GLN A 152 11.98 18.38 -8.81
C GLN A 152 12.28 19.86 -8.51
N ALA A 153 12.35 20.25 -7.25
CA ALA A 153 12.72 21.60 -6.85
C ALA A 153 14.21 21.92 -7.06
N GLY A 154 15.03 20.98 -7.57
CA GLY A 154 16.46 21.18 -7.86
C GLY A 154 17.37 21.27 -6.61
N ARG A 155 16.86 20.97 -5.43
CA ARG A 155 17.61 21.04 -4.16
C ARG A 155 18.38 19.75 -3.89
N ARG A 156 19.42 19.48 -4.67
CA ARG A 156 20.20 18.22 -4.62
C ARG A 156 20.86 17.93 -3.26
N ILE A 157 21.33 18.94 -2.55
CA ILE A 157 22.11 18.74 -1.29
C ILE A 157 21.20 18.48 -0.10
N GLY A 158 20.07 19.16 0.01
CA GLY A 158 19.12 18.95 1.11
C GLY A 158 18.34 17.62 0.99
N ALA A 159 18.19 17.09 -0.22
CA ALA A 159 17.47 15.84 -0.45
C ALA A 159 18.16 14.62 0.18
N GLN A 160 19.49 14.52 0.08
CA GLN A 160 20.23 13.41 0.67
C GLN A 160 20.13 13.41 2.20
N LEU A 161 20.27 14.59 2.80
CA LEU A 161 20.19 14.72 4.27
C LEU A 161 18.78 14.37 4.79
N LEU A 162 17.73 14.83 4.13
CA LEU A 162 16.35 14.53 4.51
C LEU A 162 16.00 13.05 4.35
N VAL A 163 16.54 12.37 3.33
CA VAL A 163 16.38 10.92 3.16
C VAL A 163 17.04 10.18 4.32
N TYR A 164 18.28 10.55 4.71
CA TYR A 164 18.95 9.93 5.84
C TYR A 164 18.22 10.16 7.17
N ILE A 165 17.76 11.39 7.43
CA ILE A 165 16.97 11.70 8.63
C ILE A 165 15.65 10.94 8.64
N GLY A 166 14.97 10.84 7.51
CA GLY A 166 13.72 10.09 7.38
C GLY A 166 13.89 8.59 7.58
N MET A 167 15.01 8.02 7.12
CA MET A 167 15.36 6.61 7.36
C MET A 167 15.65 6.35 8.83
N LEU A 168 16.41 7.25 9.49
CA LEU A 168 16.70 7.16 10.92
C LEU A 168 15.46 7.30 11.81
N ALA A 169 14.50 8.16 11.41
CA ALA A 169 13.25 8.33 12.16
C ALA A 169 12.26 7.16 11.97
N ALA A 170 12.50 6.32 10.97
CA ALA A 170 11.64 5.17 10.65
C ALA A 170 12.18 3.83 11.16
N ALA A 171 13.44 3.82 11.61
CA ALA A 171 14.09 2.69 12.26
C ALA A 171 13.79 2.68 13.74
#